data_3083b7a84aef5fed12296e6c167ab1ae
#
_entry.id   3083b7a84aef5fed12296e6c167ab1ae
#
_cell.length_a   1.000
_cell.length_b   1.000
_cell.length_c   1.000
_cell.angle_alpha   90.00
_cell.angle_beta   90.00
_cell.angle_gamma   90.00
#
_symmetry.space_group_name_H-M   'P 1'
#
loop_
_entity.id
_entity.type
_entity.pdbx_description
1 polymer ?
#
loop_
_entity_poly.entity_id
_entity_poly.type
_entity_poly.pdbx_seq_one_letter_code
_entity_poly.pdbx_strand_id
1 'polypeptide(L)'
;EEMAGQEIYELGHDTIPYQMPEGTRMGHVHLSAKNSKESMEYLTTLLPVEDKFSVPSGSWIASGDYHHHLAVNQWGGPHLDVRVKNIPGLAYYTVETNDASVFKDILQKATVLATTVEKRGEKEVDITDNNGITVRVTLNH
;
A
#
# COMPACT_ATOMS: atom_id res chain seq x y z
N GLU A 1 7.76 14.50 13.23
CA GLU A 1 8.40 15.80 12.96
C GLU A 1 7.80 16.36 11.69
N GLU A 2 7.33 17.60 11.74
CA GLU A 2 6.83 18.30 10.54
C GLU A 2 8.02 18.60 9.62
N MET A 3 7.88 18.28 8.34
CA MET A 3 8.95 18.54 7.37
C MET A 3 9.11 20.05 7.16
N ALA A 4 10.35 20.53 7.19
CA ALA A 4 10.70 21.93 6.93
C ALA A 4 10.55 22.26 5.43
N GLY A 5 9.32 22.61 5.00
CA GLY A 5 8.99 22.82 3.60
C GLY A 5 9.86 23.86 2.90
N GLN A 6 10.26 24.93 3.61
CA GLN A 6 11.14 25.98 3.06
C GLN A 6 12.56 25.43 2.76
N GLU A 7 13.14 24.66 3.68
CA GLU A 7 14.46 24.05 3.48
C GLU A 7 14.44 23.06 2.30
N ILE A 8 13.36 22.28 2.14
CA ILE A 8 13.19 21.38 1.00
C ILE A 8 13.09 22.16 -0.30
N TYR A 9 12.34 23.28 -0.32
CA TYR A 9 12.21 24.13 -1.49
C TYR A 9 13.56 24.74 -1.89
N GLU A 10 14.38 25.21 -0.93
CA GLU A 10 15.70 25.78 -1.17
C GLU A 10 16.73 24.77 -1.70
N LEU A 11 16.53 23.47 -1.45
CA LEU A 11 17.34 22.39 -2.02
C LEU A 11 16.92 22.02 -3.44
N GLY A 12 15.78 22.53 -3.91
CA GLY A 12 15.29 22.31 -5.27
C GLY A 12 16.14 23.03 -6.32
N HIS A 13 16.35 22.41 -7.47
CA HIS A 13 17.03 22.97 -8.62
C HIS A 13 16.17 22.84 -9.87
N ASP A 14 15.91 23.94 -10.55
CA ASP A 14 15.10 23.99 -11.78
C ASP A 14 15.74 23.27 -12.98
N THR A 15 17.05 22.94 -12.87
CA THR A 15 17.83 22.29 -13.93
C THR A 15 18.01 20.78 -13.73
N ILE A 16 17.37 20.18 -12.72
CA ILE A 16 17.45 18.73 -12.51
C ILE A 16 16.74 18.02 -13.67
N PRO A 17 17.38 17.05 -14.34
CA PRO A 17 16.70 16.20 -15.31
C PRO A 17 15.45 15.56 -14.67
N TYR A 18 14.36 15.45 -15.45
CA TYR A 18 13.11 14.83 -14.98
C TYR A 18 13.29 13.32 -14.76
N GLN A 19 14.17 12.98 -13.85
CA GLN A 19 14.56 11.61 -13.51
C GLN A 19 14.90 11.55 -12.02
N MET A 20 14.34 10.55 -11.35
CA MET A 20 14.65 10.31 -9.94
C MET A 20 16.13 9.90 -9.79
N PRO A 21 16.83 10.41 -8.77
CA PRO A 21 18.21 10.01 -8.49
C PRO A 21 18.34 8.49 -8.30
N GLU A 22 19.49 7.96 -8.68
CA GLU A 22 19.83 6.55 -8.42
C GLU A 22 19.72 6.24 -6.91
N GLY A 23 19.15 5.08 -6.58
CA GLY A 23 18.93 4.68 -5.19
C GLY A 23 17.67 5.25 -4.54
N THR A 24 16.89 6.09 -5.26
CA THR A 24 15.57 6.54 -4.77
C THR A 24 14.67 5.33 -4.50
N ARG A 25 14.00 5.35 -3.34
CA ARG A 25 13.06 4.30 -2.93
C ARG A 25 11.72 4.90 -2.54
N MET A 26 10.66 4.13 -2.73
CA MET A 26 9.35 4.48 -2.21
C MET A 26 9.37 4.36 -0.68
N GLY A 27 9.04 5.43 0.04
CA GLY A 27 9.00 5.44 1.50
C GLY A 27 7.78 4.71 2.02
N HIS A 28 6.59 5.10 1.55
CA HIS A 28 5.32 4.48 1.93
C HIS A 28 4.23 4.74 0.89
N VAL A 29 3.14 3.98 0.99
CA VAL A 29 1.91 4.18 0.22
C VAL A 29 0.79 4.57 1.17
N HIS A 30 0.07 5.65 0.87
CA HIS A 30 -1.05 6.13 1.65
C HIS A 30 -2.35 5.96 0.86
N LEU A 31 -3.28 5.18 1.40
CA LEU A 31 -4.51 4.77 0.75
C LEU A 31 -5.71 5.49 1.36
N SER A 32 -6.61 5.98 0.53
CA SER A 32 -7.94 6.43 0.95
C SER A 32 -8.92 5.27 0.93
N ALA A 33 -9.54 5.00 2.06
CA ALA A 33 -10.49 3.92 2.24
C ALA A 33 -11.81 4.45 2.80
N LYS A 34 -12.88 3.71 2.59
CA LYS A 34 -14.20 4.03 3.14
C LYS A 34 -14.25 3.90 4.66
N ASN A 35 -13.52 2.91 5.18
CA ASN A 35 -13.35 2.63 6.60
C ASN A 35 -11.89 2.23 6.86
N SER A 36 -11.15 3.10 7.55
CA SER A 36 -9.71 2.87 7.78
C SER A 36 -9.44 1.67 8.70
N LYS A 37 -10.32 1.42 9.68
CA LYS A 37 -10.18 0.28 10.58
C LYS A 37 -10.37 -1.04 9.84
N GLU A 38 -11.43 -1.18 9.05
CA GLU A 38 -11.66 -2.39 8.25
C GLU A 38 -10.52 -2.64 7.25
N SER A 39 -10.01 -1.59 6.62
CA SER A 39 -8.87 -1.69 5.69
C SER A 39 -7.58 -2.08 6.41
N MET A 40 -7.33 -1.56 7.61
CA MET A 40 -6.20 -1.95 8.44
C MET A 40 -6.29 -3.43 8.84
N GLU A 41 -7.45 -3.88 9.34
CA GLU A 41 -7.71 -5.28 9.70
C GLU A 41 -7.53 -6.22 8.49
N TYR A 42 -8.00 -5.81 7.32
CA TYR A 42 -7.79 -6.55 6.07
C TYR A 42 -6.30 -6.67 5.74
N LEU A 43 -5.55 -5.57 5.73
CA LEU A 43 -4.13 -5.55 5.37
C LEU A 43 -3.26 -6.34 6.36
N THR A 44 -3.51 -6.22 7.66
CA THR A 44 -2.76 -6.93 8.71
C THR A 44 -3.11 -8.43 8.75
N THR A 45 -4.28 -8.82 8.24
CA THR A 45 -4.64 -10.24 8.08
C THR A 45 -4.02 -10.82 6.81
N LEU A 46 -4.04 -10.07 5.69
CA LEU A 46 -3.53 -10.53 4.40
C LEU A 46 -2.01 -10.58 4.34
N LEU A 47 -1.34 -9.52 4.80
CA LEU A 47 0.10 -9.32 4.69
C LEU A 47 0.80 -9.52 6.04
N PRO A 48 2.09 -9.86 6.08
CA PRO A 48 2.87 -9.96 7.31
C PRO A 48 3.26 -8.57 7.85
N VAL A 49 2.27 -7.76 8.18
CA VAL A 49 2.40 -6.39 8.69
C VAL A 49 1.55 -6.22 9.96
N GLU A 50 1.88 -5.22 10.76
CA GLU A 50 1.24 -4.92 12.02
C GLU A 50 0.73 -3.48 12.05
N ASP A 51 -0.34 -3.23 12.81
CA ASP A 51 -0.77 -1.88 13.15
C ASP A 51 0.27 -1.24 14.10
N LYS A 52 0.93 -0.20 13.65
CA LYS A 52 1.92 0.54 14.45
C LYS A 52 1.30 1.69 15.22
N PHE A 53 0.29 2.31 14.63
CA PHE A 53 -0.44 3.41 15.26
C PHE A 53 -1.79 3.58 14.56
N SER A 54 -2.86 3.72 15.32
CA SER A 54 -4.20 3.96 14.78
C SER A 54 -4.90 5.09 15.52
N VAL A 55 -5.65 5.88 14.77
CA VAL A 55 -6.60 6.88 15.25
C VAL A 55 -7.97 6.60 14.60
N PRO A 56 -9.07 7.20 15.06
CA PRO A 56 -10.39 6.91 14.48
C PRO A 56 -10.52 7.10 12.97
N SER A 57 -9.67 7.94 12.36
CA SER A 57 -9.73 8.27 10.93
C SER A 57 -8.57 7.72 10.09
N GLY A 58 -7.65 6.95 10.68
CA GLY A 58 -6.49 6.44 9.95
C GLY A 58 -5.66 5.44 10.75
N SER A 59 -4.88 4.63 10.03
CA SER A 59 -3.97 3.63 10.58
C SER A 59 -2.65 3.61 9.82
N TRP A 60 -1.54 3.39 10.53
CA TRP A 60 -0.18 3.29 10.02
C TRP A 60 0.37 1.90 10.29
N ILE A 61 0.77 1.22 9.24
CA ILE A 61 0.98 -0.23 9.19
C ILE A 61 2.39 -0.51 8.67
N ALA A 62 3.12 -1.41 9.33
CA ALA A 62 4.46 -1.81 8.89
C ALA A 62 4.80 -3.24 9.26
N SER A 63 5.82 -3.81 8.60
CA SER A 63 6.54 -4.99 9.09
C SER A 63 7.81 -4.55 9.81
N GLY A 64 8.26 -5.32 10.81
CA GLY A 64 9.45 -5.02 11.60
C GLY A 64 9.36 -3.69 12.34
N ASP A 65 10.49 -3.05 12.57
CA ASP A 65 10.59 -1.82 13.38
C ASP A 65 10.37 -0.52 12.58
N TYR A 66 9.99 -0.62 11.31
CA TYR A 66 9.72 0.58 10.50
C TYR A 66 8.45 1.29 10.95
N HIS A 67 8.42 2.63 10.87
CA HIS A 67 7.31 3.44 11.37
C HIS A 67 6.02 3.20 10.59
N HIS A 68 6.05 3.11 9.24
CA HIS A 68 4.98 2.60 8.39
C HIS A 68 5.43 2.42 6.94
N HIS A 69 5.01 1.32 6.32
CA HIS A 69 5.12 1.08 4.89
C HIS A 69 3.82 1.42 4.17
N LEU A 70 2.70 1.22 4.86
CA LEU A 70 1.36 1.50 4.39
C LEU A 70 0.66 2.40 5.40
N ALA A 71 -0.18 3.30 4.91
CA ALA A 71 -1.16 3.99 5.74
C ALA A 71 -2.52 3.95 5.05
N VAL A 72 -3.58 3.88 5.82
CA VAL A 72 -4.95 3.96 5.35
C VAL A 72 -5.69 5.05 6.10
N ASN A 73 -6.49 5.84 5.40
CA ASN A 73 -7.33 6.87 6.02
C ASN A 73 -8.74 6.88 5.43
N GLN A 74 -9.66 7.49 6.15
CA GLN A 74 -11.05 7.72 5.73
C GLN A 74 -11.39 9.22 5.63
N TRP A 75 -10.39 10.05 5.30
CA TRP A 75 -10.59 11.51 5.23
C TRP A 75 -11.52 11.95 4.09
N GLY A 76 -11.67 11.13 3.04
CA GLY A 76 -12.66 11.34 1.99
C GLY A 76 -14.11 11.07 2.43
N GLY A 77 -14.31 10.59 3.65
CA GLY A 77 -15.61 10.33 4.25
C GLY A 77 -16.22 8.95 3.89
N PRO A 78 -17.34 8.60 4.54
CA PRO A 78 -17.96 7.27 4.41
C PRO A 78 -18.67 7.05 3.07
N HIS A 79 -18.77 8.09 2.24
CA HIS A 79 -19.45 8.07 0.95
C HIS A 79 -18.50 7.83 -0.24
N LEU A 80 -17.24 7.49 0.04
CA LEU A 80 -16.32 7.11 -1.02
C LEU A 80 -16.87 5.90 -1.79
N ASP A 81 -16.94 6.04 -3.10
CA ASP A 81 -17.31 4.96 -3.99
C ASP A 81 -16.18 3.91 -4.07
N VAL A 82 -16.57 2.67 -4.35
CA VAL A 82 -15.59 1.63 -4.69
C VAL A 82 -14.86 2.04 -5.97
N ARG A 83 -13.54 2.00 -5.92
CA ARG A 83 -12.71 2.32 -7.09
C ARG A 83 -12.99 1.37 -8.25
N VAL A 84 -13.22 1.93 -9.43
CA VAL A 84 -13.38 1.18 -10.67
C VAL A 84 -12.18 1.37 -11.60
N LYS A 85 -11.83 0.31 -12.36
CA LYS A 85 -10.59 0.26 -13.16
C LYS A 85 -10.46 1.35 -14.23
N ASN A 86 -11.56 1.93 -14.70
CA ASN A 86 -11.57 2.89 -15.82
C ASN A 86 -11.51 4.37 -15.37
N ILE A 87 -11.32 4.63 -14.08
CA ILE A 87 -11.16 5.98 -13.54
C ILE A 87 -9.67 6.21 -13.23
N PRO A 88 -9.08 7.37 -13.59
CA PRO A 88 -7.71 7.70 -13.24
C PRO A 88 -7.43 7.58 -11.73
N GLY A 89 -6.24 7.14 -11.38
CA GLY A 89 -5.81 6.95 -9.99
C GLY A 89 -4.78 5.83 -9.87
N LEU A 90 -4.53 5.37 -8.63
CA LEU A 90 -3.57 4.30 -8.36
C LEU A 90 -4.02 2.99 -9.03
N ALA A 91 -3.25 2.49 -10.00
CA ALA A 91 -3.54 1.22 -10.67
C ALA A 91 -3.34 0.04 -9.72
N TYR A 92 -2.20 -0.01 -9.07
CA TYR A 92 -1.82 -0.95 -8.02
C TYR A 92 -0.60 -0.40 -7.27
N TYR A 93 -0.30 -0.95 -6.11
CA TYR A 93 1.00 -0.82 -5.46
C TYR A 93 1.60 -2.21 -5.27
N THR A 94 2.94 -2.31 -5.18
CA THR A 94 3.64 -3.59 -5.09
C THR A 94 4.20 -3.82 -3.70
N VAL A 95 4.02 -5.04 -3.21
CA VAL A 95 4.66 -5.59 -2.02
C VAL A 95 5.50 -6.79 -2.46
N GLU A 96 6.76 -6.80 -2.05
CA GLU A 96 7.71 -7.85 -2.41
C GLU A 96 8.07 -8.71 -1.20
N THR A 97 8.23 -10.00 -1.41
CA THR A 97 8.77 -10.94 -0.42
C THR A 97 9.81 -11.85 -1.07
N ASN A 98 10.85 -12.20 -0.30
CA ASN A 98 11.85 -13.20 -0.70
C ASN A 98 11.53 -14.59 -0.11
N ASP A 99 10.44 -14.72 0.65
CA ASP A 99 10.04 -15.95 1.31
C ASP A 99 8.84 -16.59 0.60
N ALA A 100 9.08 -17.75 0.00
CA ALA A 100 8.05 -18.50 -0.71
C ALA A 100 6.91 -18.99 0.21
N SER A 101 7.20 -19.22 1.49
CA SER A 101 6.17 -19.62 2.48
C SER A 101 5.22 -18.47 2.80
N VAL A 102 5.76 -17.27 2.93
CA VAL A 102 4.99 -16.02 3.10
C VAL A 102 4.12 -15.76 1.87
N PHE A 103 4.68 -15.87 0.67
CA PHE A 103 3.93 -15.69 -0.58
C PHE A 103 2.75 -16.69 -0.67
N LYS A 104 2.98 -17.96 -0.33
CA LYS A 104 1.95 -19.00 -0.33
C LYS A 104 0.85 -18.72 0.71
N ASP A 105 1.23 -18.26 1.91
CA ASP A 105 0.27 -17.87 2.96
C ASP A 105 -0.62 -16.71 2.51
N ILE A 106 -0.03 -15.69 1.90
CA ILE A 106 -0.78 -14.56 1.32
C ILE A 106 -1.79 -15.06 0.27
N LEU A 107 -1.38 -15.95 -0.63
CA LEU A 107 -2.28 -16.53 -1.64
C LEU A 107 -3.48 -17.26 -1.01
N GLN A 108 -3.24 -18.05 0.06
CA GLN A 108 -4.30 -18.76 0.77
C GLN A 108 -5.28 -17.78 1.44
N LYS A 109 -4.78 -16.77 2.12
CA LYS A 109 -5.59 -15.73 2.76
C LYS A 109 -6.39 -14.91 1.75
N ALA A 110 -5.77 -14.56 0.62
CA ALA A 110 -6.41 -13.79 -0.44
C ALA A 110 -7.67 -14.48 -1.00
N THR A 111 -7.69 -15.81 -1.09
CA THR A 111 -8.86 -16.55 -1.60
C THR A 111 -10.12 -16.39 -0.72
N VAL A 112 -9.94 -16.02 0.55
CA VAL A 112 -11.03 -15.81 1.51
C VAL A 112 -11.36 -14.33 1.70
N LEU A 113 -10.34 -13.47 1.69
CA LEU A 113 -10.45 -12.07 2.08
C LEU A 113 -10.70 -11.11 0.92
N ALA A 114 -10.13 -11.42 -0.26
CA ALA A 114 -10.14 -10.49 -1.39
C ALA A 114 -11.44 -10.54 -2.19
N THR A 115 -11.79 -9.41 -2.81
CA THR A 115 -12.86 -9.35 -3.79
C THR A 115 -12.46 -10.04 -5.10
N THR A 116 -11.21 -9.87 -5.50
CA THR A 116 -10.65 -10.48 -6.72
C THR A 116 -9.20 -10.88 -6.51
N VAL A 117 -8.84 -12.06 -7.00
CA VAL A 117 -7.46 -12.56 -7.04
C VAL A 117 -7.11 -12.93 -8.48
N GLU A 118 -6.12 -12.26 -9.06
CA GLU A 118 -5.69 -12.45 -10.45
C GLU A 118 -4.21 -12.84 -10.48
N LYS A 119 -3.92 -14.09 -10.82
CA LYS A 119 -2.55 -14.56 -10.99
C LYS A 119 -1.95 -13.97 -12.27
N ARG A 120 -0.77 -13.35 -12.16
CA ARG A 120 0.03 -12.82 -13.27
C ARG A 120 1.12 -13.78 -13.73
N GLY A 121 1.38 -14.81 -12.93
CA GLY A 121 2.40 -15.83 -13.16
C GLY A 121 2.58 -16.68 -11.93
N GLU A 122 3.68 -17.43 -11.86
CA GLU A 122 3.99 -18.29 -10.71
C GLU A 122 4.41 -17.49 -9.46
N LYS A 123 4.98 -16.30 -9.67
CA LYS A 123 5.60 -15.46 -8.63
C LYS A 123 4.92 -14.09 -8.47
N GLU A 124 3.79 -13.86 -9.12
CA GLU A 124 3.11 -12.58 -9.10
C GLU A 124 1.58 -12.75 -9.06
N VAL A 125 0.93 -12.00 -8.19
CA VAL A 125 -0.52 -12.00 -8.02
C VAL A 125 -1.04 -10.60 -7.73
N ASP A 126 -2.14 -10.22 -8.37
CA ASP A 126 -2.92 -9.02 -8.05
C ASP A 126 -4.09 -9.40 -7.13
N ILE A 127 -4.18 -8.72 -6.00
CA ILE A 127 -5.19 -8.95 -4.97
C ILE A 127 -5.95 -7.63 -4.77
N THR A 128 -7.26 -7.63 -5.06
CA THR A 128 -8.10 -6.43 -4.97
C THR A 128 -9.03 -6.54 -3.76
N ASP A 129 -9.03 -5.50 -2.95
CA ASP A 129 -9.89 -5.40 -1.76
C ASP A 129 -11.32 -4.91 -2.09
N ASN A 130 -12.16 -4.76 -1.05
CA ASN A 130 -13.53 -4.26 -1.15
C ASN A 130 -13.64 -2.76 -1.46
N ASN A 131 -12.55 -2.00 -1.38
CA ASN A 131 -12.47 -0.61 -1.83
C ASN A 131 -12.09 -0.50 -3.32
N GLY A 132 -11.81 -1.63 -3.99
CA GLY A 132 -11.31 -1.68 -5.35
C GLY A 132 -9.82 -1.33 -5.47
N ILE A 133 -9.08 -1.35 -4.37
CA ILE A 133 -7.64 -1.09 -4.34
C ILE A 133 -6.88 -2.40 -4.55
N THR A 134 -5.93 -2.38 -5.47
CA THR A 134 -5.14 -3.57 -5.82
C THR A 134 -3.75 -3.50 -5.22
N VAL A 135 -3.36 -4.53 -4.49
CA VAL A 135 -1.97 -4.83 -4.15
C VAL A 135 -1.45 -5.91 -5.08
N ARG A 136 -0.29 -5.67 -5.67
CA ARG A 136 0.48 -6.67 -6.39
C ARG A 136 1.50 -7.28 -5.44
N VAL A 137 1.45 -8.57 -5.24
CA VAL A 137 2.42 -9.29 -4.43
C VAL A 137 3.37 -10.05 -5.33
N THR A 138 4.67 -9.85 -5.14
CA THR A 138 5.73 -10.51 -5.93
C THR A 138 6.66 -11.30 -5.04
N LEU A 139 7.06 -12.47 -5.51
CA LEU A 139 8.08 -13.31 -4.90
C LEU A 139 9.41 -13.08 -5.63
N ASN A 140 10.34 -12.39 -4.97
CA ASN A 140 11.70 -12.20 -5.45
C ASN A 140 12.63 -13.31 -4.92
N HIS A 141 13.63 -13.62 -5.69
CA HIS A 141 14.70 -14.57 -5.31
C HIS A 141 16.02 -13.87 -5.14
#